data_ea693d788962f756d2953ec773d920e1
#
_entry.id   ea693d788962f756d2953ec773d920e1
#
_cell.length_a   1.000
_cell.length_b   1.000
_cell.length_c   1.000
_cell.angle_alpha   90.00
_cell.angle_beta   90.00
_cell.angle_gamma   90.00
#
_symmetry.space_group_name_H-M   'P 1'
#
loop_
_entity.id
_entity.type
_entity.pdbx_description
1 polymer ?
#
loop_
_entity_poly.entity_id
_entity_poly.type
_entity_poly.pdbx_seq_one_letter_code
_entity_poly.pdbx_strand_id
1 'polypeptide(L)'
;MKEILITNDDGFEATGLLALKETLSELDGVNVTIVAPSSEKSACAHSLTLTRPLRFIKLDDGFFKLDDATPSDCVYLALHALYNKKPDLVISGINHGANLGEDITYSGTCGAAMEGVLQGIRSIAFSQFYENNSLNELGFELAKEIVKFIVPKVLNDEISLNQREFLNVNIPATTSKNFKGYAVVPAGRRTYATHATLNRNPRGIEYYWLGNAALEYEKGEPSDISKVNEGFATITPIKLNMTSYESLESLKGKFDAK
;
A
#
# COMPACT_ATOMS: atom_id res chain seq x y z
N MET A 1 11.85 13.23 18.87
CA MET A 1 11.89 13.03 17.43
C MET A 1 11.03 11.82 17.12
N LYS A 2 10.15 11.90 16.12
CA LYS A 2 9.30 10.79 15.69
C LYS A 2 10.03 9.96 14.65
N GLU A 3 10.02 8.65 14.81
CA GLU A 3 10.71 7.72 13.90
C GLU A 3 9.69 7.15 12.90
N ILE A 4 9.98 7.28 11.61
CA ILE A 4 9.15 6.74 10.52
C ILE A 4 9.97 5.74 9.70
N LEU A 5 9.44 4.53 9.54
CA LEU A 5 9.94 3.55 8.57
C LEU A 5 9.15 3.69 7.29
N ILE A 6 9.83 3.86 6.15
CA ILE A 6 9.19 3.85 4.83
C ILE A 6 9.69 2.72 3.96
N THR A 7 8.79 2.19 3.13
CA THR A 7 9.03 1.16 2.12
C THR A 7 8.10 1.35 0.92
N ASN A 8 8.21 0.49 -0.09
CA ASN A 8 7.31 0.41 -1.25
C ASN A 8 7.40 -0.96 -1.92
N ASP A 9 6.66 -1.19 -3.00
CA ASP A 9 6.78 -2.37 -3.88
C ASP A 9 7.33 -2.03 -5.28
N ASP A 10 7.46 -0.75 -5.63
CA ASP A 10 8.07 -0.32 -6.91
C ASP A 10 9.60 -0.40 -6.91
N GLY A 11 10.23 -0.57 -5.73
CA GLY A 11 11.68 -0.66 -5.56
C GLY A 11 12.35 0.63 -5.05
N PHE A 12 13.61 0.51 -4.63
CA PHE A 12 14.34 1.56 -3.90
C PHE A 12 14.63 2.84 -4.74
N GLU A 13 14.63 2.76 -6.07
CA GLU A 13 14.83 3.89 -6.97
C GLU A 13 13.52 4.53 -7.45
N ALA A 14 12.37 3.98 -7.02
CA ALA A 14 11.07 4.46 -7.48
C ALA A 14 10.83 5.92 -7.11
N THR A 15 10.35 6.69 -8.08
CA THR A 15 10.11 8.14 -7.91
C THR A 15 9.11 8.45 -6.81
N GLY A 16 8.11 7.58 -6.60
CA GLY A 16 7.13 7.71 -5.51
C GLY A 16 7.75 7.55 -4.12
N LEU A 17 8.69 6.60 -3.95
CA LEU A 17 9.43 6.43 -2.69
C LEU A 17 10.31 7.64 -2.39
N LEU A 18 11.01 8.16 -3.42
CA LEU A 18 11.86 9.33 -3.28
C LEU A 18 11.05 10.60 -2.98
N ALA A 19 9.89 10.76 -3.62
CA ALA A 19 8.95 11.83 -3.31
C ALA A 19 8.43 11.76 -1.87
N LEU A 20 8.12 10.56 -1.38
CA LEU A 20 7.73 10.33 0.00
C LEU A 20 8.86 10.68 0.99
N LYS A 21 10.10 10.22 0.71
CA LYS A 21 11.29 10.57 1.49
C LYS A 21 11.47 12.08 1.60
N GLU A 22 11.49 12.77 0.46
CA GLU A 22 11.64 14.23 0.38
C GLU A 22 10.59 14.92 1.25
N THR A 23 9.31 14.55 1.04
CA THR A 23 8.17 15.16 1.75
C THR A 23 8.25 14.99 3.26
N LEU A 24 8.61 13.79 3.73
CA LEU A 24 8.71 13.51 5.17
C LEU A 24 9.93 14.17 5.80
N SER A 25 11.02 14.34 5.06
CA SER A 25 12.23 15.05 5.53
C SER A 25 12.02 16.55 5.76
N GLU A 26 10.95 17.13 5.20
CA GLU A 26 10.56 18.52 5.43
C GLU A 26 9.72 18.70 6.71
N LEU A 27 9.29 17.61 7.36
CA LEU A 27 8.48 17.68 8.58
C LEU A 27 9.38 17.84 9.80
N ASP A 28 9.11 18.85 10.62
CA ASP A 28 9.86 19.12 11.84
C ASP A 28 9.77 17.96 12.85
N GLY A 29 10.89 17.58 13.40
CA GLY A 29 10.96 16.59 14.47
C GLY A 29 10.71 15.14 14.00
N VAL A 30 10.82 14.87 12.70
CA VAL A 30 10.71 13.54 12.09
C VAL A 30 12.09 13.03 11.67
N ASN A 31 12.34 11.75 11.91
CA ASN A 31 13.46 11.01 11.37
C ASN A 31 12.94 9.88 10.49
N VAL A 32 13.53 9.67 9.31
CA VAL A 32 13.06 8.72 8.31
C VAL A 32 14.09 7.65 8.05
N THR A 33 13.72 6.40 8.22
CA THR A 33 14.51 5.25 7.77
C THR A 33 13.79 4.60 6.56
N ILE A 34 14.57 4.31 5.52
CA ILE A 34 14.08 3.68 4.30
C ILE A 34 14.62 2.26 4.22
N VAL A 35 13.71 1.30 4.02
CA VAL A 35 14.06 -0.07 3.66
C VAL A 35 13.16 -0.51 2.53
N ALA A 36 13.69 -0.68 1.33
CA ALA A 36 12.91 -0.96 0.13
C ALA A 36 13.47 -2.16 -0.64
N PRO A 37 12.63 -2.86 -1.43
CA PRO A 37 13.08 -3.93 -2.31
C PRO A 37 14.10 -3.44 -3.36
N SER A 38 15.03 -4.32 -3.77
CA SER A 38 16.01 -4.02 -4.81
C SER A 38 15.41 -3.89 -6.21
N SER A 39 14.18 -4.37 -6.41
CA SER A 39 13.45 -4.34 -7.67
C SER A 39 11.95 -4.30 -7.42
N GLU A 40 11.18 -3.98 -8.45
CA GLU A 40 9.72 -4.02 -8.43
C GLU A 40 9.17 -5.38 -7.97
N LYS A 41 8.16 -5.35 -7.10
CA LYS A 41 7.47 -6.48 -6.48
C LYS A 41 5.95 -6.35 -6.58
N SER A 42 5.46 -5.89 -7.73
CA SER A 42 4.02 -5.74 -7.98
C SER A 42 3.27 -7.05 -7.76
N ALA A 43 2.07 -6.97 -7.23
CA ALA A 43 1.18 -8.09 -6.95
C ALA A 43 1.78 -9.19 -6.04
N CYS A 44 2.74 -8.85 -5.16
CA CYS A 44 3.33 -9.80 -4.21
C CYS A 44 2.47 -10.03 -2.96
N ALA A 45 1.38 -9.29 -2.78
CA ALA A 45 0.51 -9.38 -1.61
C ALA A 45 1.27 -9.19 -0.28
N HIS A 46 0.72 -9.70 0.82
CA HIS A 46 1.39 -9.75 2.13
C HIS A 46 2.21 -11.05 2.27
N SER A 47 3.27 -11.18 1.47
CA SER A 47 4.12 -12.38 1.47
C SER A 47 5.46 -12.16 2.17
N LEU A 48 5.96 -13.21 2.85
CA LEU A 48 7.26 -13.24 3.49
C LEU A 48 8.19 -14.26 2.82
N THR A 49 9.47 -13.93 2.69
CA THR A 49 10.50 -14.78 2.14
C THR A 49 11.11 -15.67 3.23
N LEU A 50 10.66 -16.93 3.31
CA LEU A 50 11.11 -17.88 4.34
C LEU A 50 12.11 -18.93 3.81
N THR A 51 12.34 -18.98 2.50
CA THR A 51 13.10 -20.07 1.86
C THR A 51 14.56 -19.76 1.61
N ARG A 52 15.00 -18.52 1.84
CA ARG A 52 16.37 -18.04 1.62
C ARG A 52 16.70 -16.86 2.53
N PRO A 53 18.00 -16.62 2.80
CA PRO A 53 18.41 -15.44 3.53
C PRO A 53 18.21 -14.16 2.70
N LEU A 54 17.95 -13.04 3.40
CA LEU A 54 17.86 -11.70 2.83
C LEU A 54 19.02 -10.84 3.34
N ARG A 55 19.52 -9.91 2.53
CA ARG A 55 20.65 -9.07 2.84
C ARG A 55 20.32 -7.60 2.72
N PHE A 56 20.62 -6.83 3.78
CA PHE A 56 20.65 -5.37 3.72
C PHE A 56 21.85 -4.88 2.90
N ILE A 57 21.61 -3.94 2.02
CA ILE A 57 22.63 -3.16 1.32
C ILE A 57 22.41 -1.71 1.73
N LYS A 58 23.33 -1.14 2.51
CA LYS A 58 23.27 0.26 2.90
C LYS A 58 23.62 1.12 1.68
N LEU A 59 22.74 2.06 1.34
CA LEU A 59 22.92 3.03 0.26
C LEU A 59 23.37 4.38 0.79
N ASP A 60 22.78 4.80 1.92
CA ASP A 60 23.08 6.04 2.63
C ASP A 60 22.70 5.90 4.10
N ASP A 61 22.90 6.94 4.90
CA ASP A 61 22.45 6.96 6.28
C ASP A 61 20.92 6.88 6.34
N GLY A 62 20.42 5.86 7.07
CA GLY A 62 18.99 5.58 7.15
C GLY A 62 18.37 5.08 5.83
N PHE A 63 19.15 4.77 4.79
CA PHE A 63 18.63 4.27 3.52
C PHE A 63 19.26 2.92 3.16
N PHE A 64 18.40 1.89 3.07
CA PHE A 64 18.80 0.51 2.77
C PHE A 64 17.93 -0.07 1.66
N LYS A 65 18.51 -0.94 0.85
CA LYS A 65 17.75 -1.85 0.01
C LYS A 65 17.93 -3.29 0.50
N LEU A 66 16.90 -4.09 0.32
CA LEU A 66 16.92 -5.53 0.54
C LEU A 66 16.97 -6.27 -0.79
N ASP A 67 17.94 -7.16 -0.92
CA ASP A 67 18.13 -7.92 -2.15
C ASP A 67 17.03 -8.96 -2.30
N ASP A 68 16.30 -8.90 -3.43
CA ASP A 68 15.20 -9.79 -3.80
C ASP A 68 14.13 -10.00 -2.70
N ALA A 69 13.83 -8.98 -1.93
CA ALA A 69 12.85 -9.00 -0.85
C ALA A 69 11.48 -8.49 -1.27
N THR A 70 10.44 -8.87 -0.54
CA THR A 70 9.12 -8.25 -0.61
C THR A 70 9.05 -6.98 0.25
N PRO A 71 8.05 -6.10 0.05
CA PRO A 71 7.82 -4.97 0.95
C PRO A 71 7.56 -5.39 2.41
N SER A 72 6.88 -6.51 2.62
CA SER A 72 6.65 -7.07 3.96
C SER A 72 7.94 -7.56 4.61
N ASP A 73 8.85 -8.18 3.84
CA ASP A 73 10.19 -8.52 4.32
C ASP A 73 10.97 -7.28 4.76
N CYS A 74 10.84 -6.19 4.00
CA CYS A 74 11.51 -4.92 4.31
C CYS A 74 11.05 -4.37 5.66
N VAL A 75 9.75 -4.36 5.92
CA VAL A 75 9.20 -3.94 7.22
C VAL A 75 9.65 -4.89 8.31
N TYR A 76 9.43 -6.20 8.14
CA TYR A 76 9.77 -7.21 9.14
C TYR A 76 11.25 -7.13 9.55
N LEU A 77 12.17 -7.17 8.59
CA LEU A 77 13.59 -7.16 8.88
C LEU A 77 14.06 -5.81 9.44
N ALA A 78 13.54 -4.68 8.95
CA ALA A 78 13.87 -3.39 9.51
C ALA A 78 13.56 -3.35 11.02
N LEU A 79 12.36 -3.77 11.40
CA LEU A 79 11.89 -3.75 12.78
C LEU A 79 12.71 -4.65 13.72
N HIS A 80 13.24 -5.76 13.21
CA HIS A 80 13.96 -6.74 14.03
C HIS A 80 15.49 -6.62 13.95
N ALA A 81 16.03 -5.92 12.95
CA ALA A 81 17.48 -5.82 12.75
C ALA A 81 18.03 -4.40 12.83
N LEU A 82 17.25 -3.35 12.57
CA LEU A 82 17.72 -1.97 12.56
C LEU A 82 17.21 -1.15 13.75
N TYR A 83 16.06 -1.49 14.30
CA TYR A 83 15.44 -0.74 15.37
C TYR A 83 15.63 -1.39 16.74
N ASN A 84 16.17 -0.64 17.72
CA ASN A 84 16.15 -1.03 19.13
C ASN A 84 14.79 -0.72 19.79
N LYS A 85 14.10 0.29 19.30
CA LYS A 85 12.75 0.69 19.69
C LYS A 85 11.91 0.86 18.45
N LYS A 86 10.72 0.29 18.42
CA LYS A 86 9.79 0.39 17.28
C LYS A 86 9.59 1.83 16.82
N PRO A 87 9.51 2.10 15.50
CA PRO A 87 9.18 3.42 14.99
C PRO A 87 7.76 3.83 15.38
N ASP A 88 7.45 5.12 15.31
CA ASP A 88 6.12 5.67 15.61
C ASP A 88 5.12 5.38 14.50
N LEU A 89 5.61 5.18 13.26
CA LEU A 89 4.78 4.99 12.07
C LEU A 89 5.52 4.17 11.00
N VAL A 90 4.79 3.31 10.30
CA VAL A 90 5.22 2.66 9.05
C VAL A 90 4.43 3.28 7.90
N ILE A 91 5.11 3.69 6.84
CA ILE A 91 4.46 4.19 5.62
C ILE A 91 4.96 3.39 4.44
N SER A 92 4.03 2.88 3.63
CA SER A 92 4.32 2.21 2.37
C SER A 92 3.85 3.06 1.20
N GLY A 93 4.71 3.30 0.23
CA GLY A 93 4.41 4.07 -0.99
C GLY A 93 5.49 5.09 -1.34
N ILE A 94 5.15 6.11 -2.14
CA ILE A 94 3.86 6.29 -2.84
C ILE A 94 3.84 5.34 -4.04
N ASN A 95 2.88 4.41 -4.04
CA ASN A 95 2.76 3.41 -5.10
C ASN A 95 2.43 4.06 -6.45
N HIS A 96 3.04 3.54 -7.52
CA HIS A 96 2.72 3.87 -8.88
C HIS A 96 1.52 3.04 -9.36
N GLY A 97 0.33 3.54 -9.12
CA GLY A 97 -0.95 2.87 -9.37
C GLY A 97 -1.80 2.84 -8.11
N ALA A 98 -3.10 2.77 -8.28
CA ALA A 98 -4.03 2.72 -7.16
C ALA A 98 -4.13 1.31 -6.55
N ASN A 99 -4.45 1.26 -5.27
CA ASN A 99 -4.79 0.03 -4.55
C ASN A 99 -6.22 0.19 -4.01
N LEU A 100 -7.21 -0.11 -4.87
CA LEU A 100 -8.64 0.16 -4.64
C LEU A 100 -9.42 -1.14 -4.48
N GLY A 101 -10.44 -1.10 -3.65
CA GLY A 101 -11.32 -2.24 -3.46
C GLY A 101 -10.54 -3.50 -3.06
N GLU A 102 -10.86 -4.61 -3.72
CA GLU A 102 -10.26 -5.92 -3.43
C GLU A 102 -8.81 -6.06 -3.92
N ASP A 103 -8.30 -5.14 -4.75
CA ASP A 103 -6.87 -5.13 -5.15
C ASP A 103 -5.93 -4.96 -3.97
N ILE A 104 -6.43 -4.40 -2.86
CA ILE A 104 -5.72 -4.33 -1.58
C ILE A 104 -5.14 -5.71 -1.19
N THR A 105 -5.83 -6.79 -1.54
CA THR A 105 -5.41 -8.16 -1.20
C THR A 105 -4.21 -8.65 -2.01
N TYR A 106 -3.94 -8.06 -3.19
CA TYR A 106 -2.79 -8.38 -4.03
C TYR A 106 -1.64 -7.39 -3.86
N SER A 107 -1.89 -6.24 -3.27
CA SER A 107 -0.95 -5.12 -3.18
C SER A 107 0.22 -5.41 -2.24
N GLY A 108 1.45 -5.23 -2.74
CA GLY A 108 2.65 -5.22 -1.91
C GLY A 108 2.74 -3.98 -1.02
N THR A 109 2.28 -2.83 -1.52
CA THR A 109 2.17 -1.58 -0.75
C THR A 109 1.28 -1.74 0.48
N CYS A 110 0.07 -2.30 0.30
CA CYS A 110 -0.82 -2.60 1.42
C CYS A 110 -0.26 -3.72 2.30
N GLY A 111 0.39 -4.73 1.72
CA GLY A 111 1.05 -5.82 2.45
C GLY A 111 2.10 -5.32 3.45
N ALA A 112 2.91 -4.35 3.06
CA ALA A 112 3.87 -3.72 3.97
C ALA A 112 3.19 -2.96 5.12
N ALA A 113 2.09 -2.23 4.84
CA ALA A 113 1.31 -1.59 5.88
C ALA A 113 0.63 -2.61 6.81
N MET A 114 0.15 -3.74 6.26
CA MET A 114 -0.36 -4.88 7.03
C MET A 114 0.70 -5.44 7.97
N GLU A 115 1.94 -5.63 7.50
CA GLU A 115 3.04 -6.09 8.35
C GLU A 115 3.28 -5.13 9.51
N GLY A 116 3.32 -3.82 9.25
CA GLY A 116 3.47 -2.81 10.29
C GLY A 116 2.42 -2.92 11.41
N VAL A 117 1.14 -3.06 11.05
CA VAL A 117 0.07 -3.17 12.07
C VAL A 117 0.05 -4.53 12.78
N LEU A 118 0.49 -5.61 12.14
CA LEU A 118 0.70 -6.90 12.81
C LEU A 118 1.80 -6.81 13.86
N GLN A 119 2.81 -6.00 13.60
CA GLN A 119 3.88 -5.70 14.57
C GLN A 119 3.47 -4.66 15.63
N GLY A 120 2.21 -4.20 15.60
CA GLY A 120 1.64 -3.26 16.56
C GLY A 120 2.06 -1.80 16.34
N ILE A 121 2.39 -1.42 15.11
CA ILE A 121 2.77 -0.07 14.73
C ILE A 121 1.69 0.53 13.83
N ARG A 122 1.34 1.80 14.02
CA ARG A 122 0.43 2.52 13.12
C ARG A 122 1.00 2.49 11.71
N SER A 123 0.15 2.30 10.70
CA SER A 123 0.62 2.17 9.33
C SER A 123 -0.29 2.87 8.33
N ILE A 124 0.30 3.39 7.26
CA ILE A 124 -0.41 4.03 6.14
C ILE A 124 0.15 3.47 4.83
N ALA A 125 -0.72 3.13 3.90
CA ALA A 125 -0.40 2.85 2.50
C ALA A 125 -0.83 4.04 1.65
N PHE A 126 0.08 4.64 0.87
CA PHE A 126 -0.21 5.70 -0.09
C PHE A 126 -0.06 5.18 -1.52
N SER A 127 -1.06 5.43 -2.35
CA SER A 127 -1.09 4.99 -3.74
C SER A 127 -1.58 6.12 -4.65
N GLN A 128 -0.89 6.37 -5.76
CA GLN A 128 -1.28 7.37 -6.74
C GLN A 128 -2.05 6.71 -7.88
N PHE A 129 -3.30 7.11 -8.06
CA PHE A 129 -4.10 6.69 -9.22
C PHE A 129 -3.64 7.43 -10.48
N TYR A 130 -3.58 6.74 -11.61
CA TYR A 130 -3.30 7.30 -12.92
C TYR A 130 -4.33 6.84 -13.93
N GLU A 131 -4.77 7.77 -14.79
CA GLU A 131 -5.53 7.46 -15.98
C GLU A 131 -4.59 7.44 -17.19
N ASN A 132 -4.65 6.43 -18.02
CA ASN A 132 -3.98 6.37 -19.33
C ASN A 132 -2.49 6.72 -19.32
N ASN A 133 -1.72 6.22 -18.34
CA ASN A 133 -0.27 6.52 -18.20
C ASN A 133 0.07 8.00 -17.96
N SER A 134 -0.81 8.77 -17.38
CA SER A 134 -0.62 10.21 -17.09
C SER A 134 0.41 10.52 -15.98
N LEU A 135 1.15 9.54 -15.47
CA LEU A 135 2.18 9.72 -14.43
C LEU A 135 3.17 10.85 -14.79
N ASN A 136 3.67 10.84 -16.02
CA ASN A 136 4.68 11.81 -16.45
C ASN A 136 4.16 13.26 -16.50
N GLU A 137 2.84 13.43 -16.55
CA GLU A 137 2.20 14.74 -16.63
C GLU A 137 1.84 15.30 -15.25
N LEU A 138 1.42 14.45 -14.31
CA LEU A 138 0.93 14.84 -13.00
C LEU A 138 2.01 14.83 -11.92
N GLY A 139 2.98 13.93 -12.02
CA GLY A 139 3.98 13.70 -10.97
C GLY A 139 3.35 13.32 -9.62
N PHE A 140 4.03 13.64 -8.52
CA PHE A 140 3.59 13.36 -7.14
C PHE A 140 3.24 14.62 -6.33
N GLU A 141 3.05 15.79 -6.96
CA GLU A 141 2.89 17.04 -6.20
C GLU A 141 1.64 17.02 -5.30
N LEU A 142 0.50 16.59 -5.83
CA LEU A 142 -0.71 16.44 -5.00
C LEU A 142 -0.51 15.37 -3.90
N ALA A 143 0.19 14.29 -4.20
CA ALA A 143 0.50 13.25 -3.21
C ALA A 143 1.37 13.79 -2.07
N LYS A 144 2.38 14.61 -2.36
CA LYS A 144 3.22 15.28 -1.35
C LYS A 144 2.36 16.17 -0.42
N GLU A 145 1.43 16.95 -0.98
CA GLU A 145 0.49 17.78 -0.19
C GLU A 145 -0.38 16.92 0.74
N ILE A 146 -0.90 15.81 0.23
CA ILE A 146 -1.75 14.89 1.00
C ILE A 146 -0.96 14.19 2.10
N VAL A 147 0.28 13.77 1.84
CA VAL A 147 1.19 13.20 2.84
C VAL A 147 1.45 14.22 3.96
N LYS A 148 1.80 15.48 3.61
CA LYS A 148 1.99 16.57 4.59
C LYS A 148 0.78 16.86 5.42
N PHE A 149 -0.43 16.63 4.90
CA PHE A 149 -1.67 16.83 5.62
C PHE A 149 -2.02 15.66 6.56
N ILE A 150 -1.84 14.42 6.11
CA ILE A 150 -2.29 13.23 6.85
C ILE A 150 -1.27 12.78 7.90
N VAL A 151 0.02 12.74 7.55
CA VAL A 151 1.05 12.14 8.42
C VAL A 151 1.17 12.84 9.77
N PRO A 152 1.24 14.18 9.86
CA PRO A 152 1.26 14.85 11.15
C PRO A 152 0.04 14.56 12.02
N LYS A 153 -1.14 14.45 11.43
CA LYS A 153 -2.38 14.13 12.16
C LYS A 153 -2.36 12.74 12.79
N VAL A 154 -1.78 11.76 12.09
CA VAL A 154 -1.58 10.41 12.65
C VAL A 154 -0.51 10.40 13.74
N LEU A 155 0.59 11.13 13.55
CA LEU A 155 1.67 11.22 14.53
C LEU A 155 1.26 11.92 15.83
N ASN A 156 0.33 12.89 15.73
CA ASN A 156 -0.18 13.67 16.85
C ASN A 156 -1.47 13.11 17.47
N ASP A 157 -1.88 11.89 17.06
CA ASP A 157 -3.10 11.22 17.54
C ASP A 157 -4.43 11.98 17.24
N GLU A 158 -4.41 12.93 16.29
CA GLU A 158 -5.63 13.55 15.75
C GLU A 158 -6.44 12.57 14.89
N ILE A 159 -5.75 11.63 14.24
CA ILE A 159 -6.34 10.48 13.57
C ILE A 159 -5.93 9.23 14.35
N SER A 160 -6.89 8.64 15.07
CA SER A 160 -6.68 7.42 15.83
C SER A 160 -7.00 6.21 14.98
N LEU A 161 -6.09 5.25 14.98
CA LEU A 161 -6.26 3.94 14.34
C LEU A 161 -6.51 2.88 15.41
N ASN A 162 -7.46 1.98 15.16
CA ASN A 162 -7.66 0.82 16.02
C ASN A 162 -6.51 -0.17 15.89
N GLN A 163 -6.42 -1.11 16.82
CA GLN A 163 -5.43 -2.20 16.71
C GLN A 163 -5.67 -3.01 15.43
N ARG A 164 -4.58 -3.36 14.73
CA ARG A 164 -4.58 -4.12 13.46
C ARG A 164 -5.37 -3.44 12.34
N GLU A 165 -5.34 -2.11 12.33
CA GLU A 165 -5.98 -1.27 11.32
C GLU A 165 -4.97 -0.32 10.72
N PHE A 166 -4.93 -0.21 9.37
CA PHE A 166 -4.11 0.76 8.66
C PHE A 166 -4.97 1.65 7.77
N LEU A 167 -4.46 2.80 7.39
CA LEU A 167 -5.11 3.65 6.40
C LEU A 167 -4.61 3.29 5.00
N ASN A 168 -5.53 2.96 4.11
CA ASN A 168 -5.29 2.91 2.67
C ASN A 168 -5.72 4.24 2.06
N VAL A 169 -4.76 4.99 1.52
CA VAL A 169 -4.97 6.32 0.96
C VAL A 169 -4.68 6.27 -0.53
N ASN A 170 -5.69 6.55 -1.36
CA ASN A 170 -5.50 6.65 -2.81
C ASN A 170 -5.67 8.10 -3.26
N ILE A 171 -4.68 8.59 -3.99
CA ILE A 171 -4.58 9.95 -4.50
C ILE A 171 -5.15 9.97 -5.91
N PRO A 172 -6.08 10.88 -6.26
CA PRO A 172 -6.72 10.93 -7.57
C PRO A 172 -5.76 11.41 -8.67
N ALA A 173 -6.02 11.00 -9.90
CA ALA A 173 -5.31 11.46 -11.10
C ALA A 173 -5.70 12.90 -11.46
N THR A 174 -5.30 13.85 -10.63
CA THR A 174 -5.63 15.28 -10.81
C THR A 174 -4.55 16.19 -10.25
N THR A 175 -4.65 17.47 -10.53
CA THR A 175 -3.75 18.50 -9.96
C THR A 175 -4.35 19.08 -8.68
N SER A 176 -3.52 19.72 -7.85
CA SER A 176 -3.98 20.41 -6.62
C SER A 176 -5.10 21.42 -6.89
N LYS A 177 -5.09 22.06 -8.06
CA LYS A 177 -6.15 23.02 -8.45
C LYS A 177 -7.53 22.38 -8.63
N ASN A 178 -7.58 21.14 -9.12
CA ASN A 178 -8.81 20.40 -9.41
C ASN A 178 -9.15 19.37 -8.32
N PHE A 179 -8.33 19.28 -7.29
CA PHE A 179 -8.53 18.40 -6.17
C PHE A 179 -9.81 18.74 -5.40
N LYS A 180 -10.67 17.76 -5.20
CA LYS A 180 -11.98 17.96 -4.58
C LYS A 180 -12.01 17.72 -3.06
N GLY A 181 -10.86 17.44 -2.45
CA GLY A 181 -10.75 17.18 -1.02
C GLY A 181 -10.71 15.68 -0.70
N TYR A 182 -11.07 15.35 0.53
CA TYR A 182 -10.93 14.00 1.08
C TYR A 182 -12.28 13.29 1.17
N ALA A 183 -12.32 12.00 0.91
CA ALA A 183 -13.48 11.15 1.10
C ALA A 183 -13.12 9.93 1.96
N VAL A 184 -13.75 9.79 3.12
CA VAL A 184 -13.64 8.59 3.95
C VAL A 184 -14.74 7.62 3.50
N VAL A 185 -14.35 6.52 2.89
CA VAL A 185 -15.26 5.60 2.20
C VAL A 185 -14.81 4.15 2.36
N PRO A 186 -15.73 3.16 2.23
CA PRO A 186 -15.34 1.75 2.21
C PRO A 186 -14.58 1.38 0.94
N ALA A 187 -13.85 0.27 0.99
CA ALA A 187 -13.29 -0.39 -0.18
C ALA A 187 -14.42 -0.86 -1.10
N GLY A 188 -14.27 -0.58 -2.39
CA GLY A 188 -15.21 -1.00 -3.41
C GLY A 188 -15.06 -2.46 -3.79
N ARG A 189 -15.94 -2.94 -4.66
CA ARG A 189 -15.87 -4.27 -5.25
C ARG A 189 -15.49 -4.20 -6.71
N ARG A 190 -14.54 -5.03 -7.11
CA ARG A 190 -14.08 -5.16 -8.48
C ARG A 190 -14.67 -6.38 -9.15
N THR A 191 -15.10 -6.20 -10.42
CA THR A 191 -15.35 -7.33 -11.30
C THR A 191 -14.06 -7.66 -12.03
N TYR A 192 -13.44 -8.78 -11.69
CA TYR A 192 -12.19 -9.21 -12.32
C TYR A 192 -12.45 -9.79 -13.71
N ALA A 193 -11.52 -9.53 -14.63
CA ALA A 193 -11.53 -10.17 -15.94
C ALA A 193 -11.44 -11.70 -15.80
N THR A 194 -12.34 -12.40 -16.45
CA THR A 194 -12.45 -13.86 -16.40
C THR A 194 -11.58 -14.56 -17.43
N HIS A 195 -10.65 -13.86 -18.09
CA HIS A 195 -9.89 -14.39 -19.21
C HIS A 195 -8.39 -14.36 -18.98
N ALA A 196 -7.73 -15.46 -19.33
CA ALA A 196 -6.31 -15.49 -19.60
C ALA A 196 -6.09 -15.40 -21.12
N THR A 197 -5.22 -14.50 -21.56
CA THR A 197 -4.93 -14.32 -23.00
C THR A 197 -3.77 -15.25 -23.37
N LEU A 198 -4.08 -16.24 -24.23
CA LEU A 198 -3.07 -17.13 -24.81
C LEU A 198 -2.27 -16.43 -25.90
N ASN A 199 -0.96 -16.52 -25.83
CA ASN A 199 -0.03 -16.12 -26.88
C ASN A 199 0.98 -17.24 -27.17
N ARG A 200 1.72 -17.11 -28.28
CA ARG A 200 2.82 -18.02 -28.61
C ARG A 200 4.07 -17.23 -28.96
N ASN A 201 5.20 -17.71 -28.46
CA ASN A 201 6.49 -17.15 -28.88
C ASN A 201 6.87 -17.61 -30.31
N PRO A 202 7.93 -17.06 -30.94
CA PRO A 202 8.36 -17.44 -32.28
C PRO A 202 8.71 -18.94 -32.47
N ARG A 203 8.92 -19.68 -31.38
CA ARG A 203 9.19 -21.12 -31.37
C ARG A 203 7.93 -21.97 -31.15
N GLY A 204 6.74 -21.33 -31.13
CA GLY A 204 5.44 -22.00 -30.94
C GLY A 204 5.12 -22.38 -29.48
N ILE A 205 5.92 -21.98 -28.49
CA ILE A 205 5.65 -22.25 -27.08
C ILE A 205 4.53 -21.31 -26.61
N GLU A 206 3.50 -21.91 -26.05
CA GLU A 206 2.34 -21.20 -25.50
C GLU A 206 2.68 -20.57 -24.14
N TYR A 207 2.15 -19.35 -23.91
CA TYR A 207 2.19 -18.65 -22.64
C TYR A 207 0.90 -17.82 -22.46
N TYR A 208 0.57 -17.53 -21.21
CA TYR A 208 -0.67 -16.85 -20.86
C TYR A 208 -0.39 -15.55 -20.13
N TRP A 209 -1.09 -14.50 -20.52
CA TRP A 209 -1.20 -13.28 -19.73
C TRP A 209 -2.43 -13.34 -18.86
N LEU A 210 -2.27 -13.01 -17.57
CA LEU A 210 -3.39 -12.85 -16.65
C LEU A 210 -4.05 -11.49 -16.89
N GLY A 211 -5.32 -11.49 -17.17
CA GLY A 211 -6.19 -10.33 -17.27
C GLY A 211 -5.68 -9.19 -18.14
N ASN A 212 -6.37 -8.91 -19.24
CA ASN A 212 -6.09 -7.73 -20.06
C ASN A 212 -7.39 -6.95 -20.37
N ALA A 213 -8.44 -7.22 -19.60
CA ALA A 213 -9.70 -6.51 -19.74
C ALA A 213 -9.69 -5.22 -18.90
N ALA A 214 -10.39 -4.21 -19.39
CA ALA A 214 -10.67 -3.01 -18.60
C ALA A 214 -11.28 -3.43 -17.26
N LEU A 215 -10.76 -2.84 -16.18
CA LEU A 215 -11.23 -3.13 -14.85
C LEU A 215 -12.63 -2.53 -14.68
N GLU A 216 -13.61 -3.37 -14.44
CA GLU A 216 -14.96 -2.96 -14.09
C GLU A 216 -15.14 -3.04 -12.58
N TYR A 217 -16.06 -2.26 -12.04
CA TYR A 217 -16.41 -2.25 -10.63
C TYR A 217 -17.91 -2.20 -10.44
N GLU A 218 -18.37 -2.76 -9.32
CA GLU A 218 -19.79 -2.70 -8.99
C GLU A 218 -20.21 -1.25 -8.73
N LYS A 219 -21.28 -0.83 -9.40
CA LYS A 219 -21.91 0.48 -9.19
C LYS A 219 -22.88 0.38 -8.02
N GLY A 220 -22.86 1.36 -7.14
CA GLY A 220 -23.75 1.37 -5.98
C GLY A 220 -23.34 2.45 -4.98
N GLU A 221 -23.21 2.07 -3.72
CA GLU A 221 -22.80 2.97 -2.65
C GLU A 221 -21.42 3.61 -2.90
N PRO A 222 -21.18 4.83 -2.41
CA PRO A 222 -19.88 5.47 -2.55
C PRO A 222 -18.74 4.59 -2.01
N SER A 223 -17.68 4.44 -2.80
CA SER A 223 -16.50 3.62 -2.48
C SER A 223 -15.21 4.35 -2.83
N ASP A 224 -14.07 3.79 -2.43
CA ASP A 224 -12.75 4.29 -2.82
C ASP A 224 -12.62 4.38 -4.34
N ILE A 225 -13.13 3.39 -5.09
CA ILE A 225 -13.11 3.37 -6.56
C ILE A 225 -13.90 4.54 -7.14
N SER A 226 -15.16 4.74 -6.69
CA SER A 226 -16.01 5.82 -7.24
C SER A 226 -15.46 7.21 -6.89
N LYS A 227 -14.99 7.41 -5.65
CA LYS A 227 -14.54 8.71 -5.17
C LYS A 227 -13.18 9.13 -5.73
N VAL A 228 -12.24 8.21 -5.92
CA VAL A 228 -10.96 8.56 -6.58
C VAL A 228 -11.17 9.01 -8.01
N ASN A 229 -12.07 8.35 -8.75
CA ASN A 229 -12.45 8.75 -10.12
C ASN A 229 -13.18 10.10 -10.16
N GLU A 230 -13.86 10.49 -9.09
CA GLU A 230 -14.48 11.81 -8.98
C GLU A 230 -13.47 12.93 -8.68
N GLY A 231 -12.22 12.61 -8.31
CA GLY A 231 -11.16 13.57 -7.98
C GLY A 231 -10.95 13.82 -6.48
N PHE A 232 -11.44 12.94 -5.61
CA PHE A 232 -11.18 12.97 -4.17
C PHE A 232 -10.00 12.06 -3.81
N ALA A 233 -9.18 12.46 -2.83
CA ALA A 233 -8.33 11.51 -2.14
C ALA A 233 -9.18 10.63 -1.23
N THR A 234 -9.11 9.33 -1.44
CA THR A 234 -9.89 8.38 -0.64
C THR A 234 -9.09 7.88 0.55
N ILE A 235 -9.75 7.80 1.69
CA ILE A 235 -9.19 7.28 2.94
C ILE A 235 -10.07 6.13 3.36
N THR A 236 -9.51 4.92 3.31
CA THR A 236 -10.21 3.69 3.66
C THR A 236 -9.48 3.01 4.82
N PRO A 237 -10.08 2.95 6.01
CA PRO A 237 -9.50 2.16 7.11
C PRO A 237 -9.66 0.67 6.82
N ILE A 238 -8.55 -0.07 6.80
CA ILE A 238 -8.52 -1.50 6.51
C ILE A 238 -8.15 -2.26 7.77
N LYS A 239 -8.97 -3.22 8.13
CA LYS A 239 -8.80 -4.08 9.31
C LYS A 239 -8.38 -5.49 8.91
N LEU A 240 -7.37 -6.04 9.60
CA LEU A 240 -6.84 -7.38 9.33
C LEU A 240 -7.64 -8.53 9.99
N ASN A 241 -8.89 -8.29 10.34
CA ASN A 241 -9.75 -9.34 10.86
C ASN A 241 -10.61 -9.93 9.73
N MET A 242 -10.18 -11.06 9.20
CA MET A 242 -10.86 -11.76 8.10
C MET A 242 -11.97 -12.70 8.57
N THR A 243 -12.31 -12.72 9.86
CA THR A 243 -13.36 -13.60 10.39
C THR A 243 -14.74 -13.06 10.05
N SER A 244 -15.56 -13.86 9.36
CA SER A 244 -16.99 -13.59 9.21
C SER A 244 -17.72 -13.99 10.48
N TYR A 245 -18.00 -13.02 11.34
CA TYR A 245 -18.67 -13.26 12.62
C TYR A 245 -20.13 -13.73 12.43
N GLU A 246 -20.81 -13.26 11.40
CA GLU A 246 -22.17 -13.72 11.05
C GLU A 246 -22.18 -15.21 10.72
N SER A 247 -21.25 -15.66 9.87
CA SER A 247 -21.11 -17.07 9.52
C SER A 247 -20.66 -17.92 10.72
N LEU A 248 -19.81 -17.36 11.58
CA LEU A 248 -19.29 -18.06 12.76
C LEU A 248 -20.42 -18.51 13.69
N GLU A 249 -21.38 -17.64 14.00
CA GLU A 249 -22.51 -17.97 14.85
C GLU A 249 -23.43 -19.03 14.21
N SER A 250 -23.69 -18.94 12.92
CA SER A 250 -24.50 -19.93 12.22
C SER A 250 -23.83 -21.31 12.14
N LEU A 251 -22.49 -21.36 12.13
CA LEU A 251 -21.72 -22.60 12.06
C LEU A 251 -21.61 -23.29 13.45
N LYS A 252 -21.48 -22.53 14.54
CA LYS A 252 -21.43 -23.09 15.90
C LYS A 252 -22.58 -24.04 16.15
N GLY A 253 -23.82 -23.63 15.87
CA GLY A 253 -25.01 -24.47 16.05
C GLY A 253 -25.03 -25.76 15.21
N LYS A 254 -24.16 -25.90 14.22
CA LYS A 254 -24.06 -27.10 13.37
C LYS A 254 -22.92 -28.04 13.78
N PHE A 255 -21.91 -27.54 14.46
CA PHE A 255 -20.70 -28.31 14.81
C PHE A 255 -20.50 -28.51 16.32
N ASP A 256 -21.14 -27.73 17.17
CA ASP A 256 -21.05 -27.87 18.64
C ASP A 256 -21.96 -29.01 19.22
N ALA A 257 -22.68 -29.70 18.33
CA ALA A 257 -23.53 -30.81 18.73
C ALA A 257 -22.73 -32.10 18.80
N LYS A 258 -21.88 -32.26 19.87
CA LYS A 258 -21.52 -33.56 20.48
C LYS A 258 -20.81 -33.36 21.81
#